data_59e0d840b11354c467725cb3b5a14ef6
#
_entry.id   59e0d840b11354c467725cb3b5a14ef6
#
_cell.length_a   1.000
_cell.length_b   1.000
_cell.length_c   1.000
_cell.angle_alpha   90.00
_cell.angle_beta   90.00
_cell.angle_gamma   90.00
#
_symmetry.space_group_name_H-M   'P 1'
#
loop_
_entity.id
_entity.type
_entity.pdbx_description
1 polymer ?
#
loop_
_entity_poly.entity_id
_entity_poly.type
_entity_poly.pdbx_seq_one_letter_code
_entity_poly.pdbx_strand_id
1 'polypeptide(L)'
;MDRALIICDTPKGTDFFQSFLNSNHYSDITICSSPDEGRRKFGENEYDLVLINAPLKNESGEELAIDMAEKNISQVVLTVPIEFMDQITSKVESFGVITVEKPINKALFASAIKLAEVTQRRVEMVTLENRKLKKKMDELKLISRAKCLLVSTLGVDEEGAHKYIEKQAMDERMTRREVAEEVISRFG
;
A
#
# COMPACT_ATOMS: atom_id res chain seq x y z
N MET A 1 7.91 3.14 8.90
CA MET A 1 7.80 4.27 7.95
C MET A 1 9.13 4.94 7.90
N ASP A 2 9.82 4.80 6.78
CA ASP A 2 11.21 5.25 6.70
C ASP A 2 11.48 6.07 5.44
N ARG A 3 10.56 6.00 4.44
CA ARG A 3 10.73 6.65 3.14
C ARG A 3 9.68 7.73 2.90
N ALA A 4 10.14 8.94 2.65
CA ALA A 4 9.28 10.08 2.36
C ALA A 4 9.65 10.77 1.04
N LEU A 5 8.62 11.23 0.31
CA LEU A 5 8.76 12.06 -0.86
C LEU A 5 8.26 13.46 -0.54
N ILE A 6 9.08 14.47 -0.75
CA ILE A 6 8.70 15.89 -0.65
C ILE A 6 8.64 16.47 -2.05
N ILE A 7 7.49 17.04 -2.41
CA ILE A 7 7.32 17.80 -3.66
C ILE A 7 7.06 19.25 -3.29
N CYS A 8 8.08 20.06 -3.46
CA CYS A 8 8.09 21.45 -3.03
C CYS A 8 9.02 22.29 -3.90
N ASP A 9 8.50 23.34 -4.49
CA ASP A 9 9.23 24.26 -5.38
C ASP A 9 9.84 25.46 -4.66
N THR A 10 9.60 25.61 -3.35
CA THR A 10 10.13 26.71 -2.55
C THR A 10 11.21 26.25 -1.56
N PRO A 11 12.39 26.89 -1.53
CA PRO A 11 13.46 26.50 -0.60
C PRO A 11 13.02 26.47 0.87
N LYS A 12 12.29 27.51 1.31
CA LYS A 12 11.79 27.57 2.70
C LYS A 12 10.82 26.43 3.05
N GLY A 13 9.96 26.04 2.11
CA GLY A 13 9.07 24.88 2.31
C GLY A 13 9.84 23.58 2.38
N THR A 14 10.80 23.39 1.50
CA THR A 14 11.68 22.22 1.48
C THR A 14 12.45 22.07 2.78
N ASP A 15 13.10 23.16 3.25
CA ASP A 15 13.85 23.15 4.50
C ASP A 15 12.96 22.83 5.71
N PHE A 16 11.75 23.36 5.73
CA PHE A 16 10.78 23.08 6.79
C PHE A 16 10.39 21.59 6.81
N PHE A 17 9.96 21.04 5.68
CA PHE A 17 9.53 19.63 5.61
C PHE A 17 10.68 18.69 5.89
N GLN A 18 11.85 18.93 5.31
CA GLN A 18 13.03 18.10 5.53
C GLN A 18 13.48 18.12 7.00
N SER A 19 13.55 19.29 7.61
CA SER A 19 13.89 19.43 9.04
C SER A 19 12.87 18.73 9.94
N PHE A 20 11.58 18.84 9.60
CA PHE A 20 10.51 18.20 10.35
C PHE A 20 10.61 16.67 10.26
N LEU A 21 10.77 16.11 9.05
CA LEU A 21 10.87 14.67 8.84
C LEU A 21 12.13 14.07 9.48
N ASN A 22 13.28 14.75 9.35
CA ASN A 22 14.52 14.31 10.01
C ASN A 22 14.35 14.21 11.53
N SER A 23 13.59 15.14 12.14
CA SER A 23 13.31 15.14 13.58
C SER A 23 12.31 14.05 13.99
N ASN A 24 11.60 13.44 13.03
CA ASN A 24 10.56 12.41 13.24
C ASN A 24 10.96 11.03 12.68
N HIS A 25 12.27 10.75 12.61
CA HIS A 25 12.85 9.43 12.28
C HIS A 25 12.63 8.93 10.85
N TYR A 26 12.38 9.82 9.88
CA TYR A 26 12.43 9.46 8.48
C TYR A 26 13.90 9.42 8.03
N SER A 27 14.33 8.27 7.52
CA SER A 27 15.74 8.02 7.17
C SER A 27 16.04 8.18 5.67
N ASP A 28 15.02 8.02 4.83
CA ASP A 28 15.13 8.11 3.37
C ASP A 28 14.14 9.18 2.86
N ILE A 29 14.66 10.37 2.58
CA ILE A 29 13.85 11.51 2.14
C ILE A 29 14.28 11.90 0.73
N THR A 30 13.38 11.71 -0.22
CA THR A 30 13.54 12.21 -1.59
C THR A 30 12.87 13.56 -1.74
N ILE A 31 13.57 14.53 -2.33
CA ILE A 31 13.06 15.89 -2.55
C ILE A 31 12.96 16.14 -4.05
N CYS A 32 11.81 16.62 -4.49
CA CYS A 32 11.51 16.99 -5.86
C CYS A 32 11.09 18.45 -5.92
N SER A 33 11.63 19.20 -6.87
CA SER A 33 11.36 20.63 -7.07
C SER A 33 10.23 20.89 -8.09
N SER A 34 9.72 19.83 -8.72
CA SER A 34 8.63 19.93 -9.70
C SER A 34 7.67 18.75 -9.61
N PRO A 35 6.40 18.95 -10.06
CA PRO A 35 5.41 17.88 -10.14
C PRO A 35 5.87 16.68 -11.00
N ASP A 36 6.45 16.97 -12.16
CA ASP A 36 6.91 15.92 -13.10
C ASP A 36 8.00 15.05 -12.51
N GLU A 37 8.96 15.67 -11.81
CA GLU A 37 9.98 14.94 -11.07
C GLU A 37 9.36 14.09 -9.96
N GLY A 38 8.37 14.65 -9.26
CA GLY A 38 7.60 13.94 -8.24
C GLY A 38 6.89 12.70 -8.80
N ARG A 39 6.16 12.84 -9.91
CA ARG A 39 5.50 11.71 -10.60
C ARG A 39 6.49 10.63 -11.02
N ARG A 40 7.62 11.02 -11.58
CA ARG A 40 8.66 10.08 -12.01
C ARG A 40 9.25 9.32 -10.84
N LYS A 41 9.67 10.04 -9.77
CA LYS A 41 10.24 9.42 -8.56
C LYS A 41 9.26 8.51 -7.85
N PHE A 42 7.98 8.90 -7.81
CA PHE A 42 6.92 8.09 -7.23
C PHE A 42 6.64 6.82 -8.03
N GLY A 43 6.77 6.86 -9.36
CA GLY A 43 6.65 5.68 -10.21
C GLY A 43 7.84 4.70 -10.13
N GLU A 44 9.03 5.21 -9.78
CA GLU A 44 10.26 4.42 -9.68
C GLU A 44 10.44 3.76 -8.30
N ASN A 45 9.80 4.29 -7.25
CA ASN A 45 10.04 3.90 -5.86
C ASN A 45 8.74 3.84 -5.06
N GLU A 46 8.76 3.08 -3.97
CA GLU A 46 7.70 3.06 -2.96
C GLU A 46 8.02 4.06 -1.85
N TYR A 47 7.01 4.85 -1.44
CA TYR A 47 7.10 5.80 -0.34
C TYR A 47 5.99 5.56 0.67
N ASP A 48 6.28 5.73 1.94
CA ASP A 48 5.29 5.64 3.02
C ASP A 48 4.49 6.93 3.14
N LEU A 49 5.16 8.07 2.92
CA LEU A 49 4.59 9.40 3.05
C LEU A 49 4.97 10.26 1.84
N VAL A 50 3.99 10.98 1.31
CA VAL A 50 4.19 12.00 0.28
C VAL A 50 3.72 13.35 0.83
N LEU A 51 4.60 14.35 0.82
CA LEU A 51 4.30 15.72 1.19
C LEU A 51 4.29 16.61 -0.05
N ILE A 52 3.17 17.26 -0.33
CA ILE A 52 3.01 18.16 -1.47
C ILE A 52 2.76 19.58 -0.96
N ASN A 53 3.59 20.53 -1.36
CA ASN A 53 3.46 21.94 -0.99
C ASN A 53 2.69 22.74 -2.05
N ALA A 54 1.38 22.66 -2.07
CA ALA A 54 0.55 23.40 -3.03
C ALA A 54 0.47 24.91 -2.73
N PRO A 55 0.26 25.78 -3.75
CA PRO A 55 0.36 25.44 -5.16
C PRO A 55 1.79 25.16 -5.59
N LEU A 56 1.95 24.31 -6.61
CA LEU A 56 3.20 24.07 -7.28
C LEU A 56 3.34 24.98 -8.50
N LYS A 57 4.54 25.10 -9.05
CA LYS A 57 4.87 26.11 -10.07
C LYS A 57 3.94 26.09 -11.31
N ASN A 58 3.43 24.97 -11.71
CA ASN A 58 2.62 24.83 -12.94
C ASN A 58 1.28 24.15 -12.70
N GLU A 59 0.95 23.78 -11.45
CA GLU A 59 -0.32 23.12 -11.12
C GLU A 59 -0.72 23.38 -9.66
N SER A 60 -2.01 23.23 -9.38
CA SER A 60 -2.56 23.43 -8.02
C SER A 60 -2.12 22.36 -7.01
N GLY A 61 -1.65 21.20 -7.48
CA GLY A 61 -1.19 20.08 -6.67
C GLY A 61 -2.29 19.09 -6.26
N GLU A 62 -3.57 19.43 -6.46
CA GLU A 62 -4.70 18.55 -6.11
C GLU A 62 -4.73 17.27 -6.96
N GLU A 63 -4.59 17.42 -8.30
CA GLU A 63 -4.56 16.26 -9.22
C GLU A 63 -3.37 15.37 -8.95
N LEU A 64 -2.19 15.95 -8.67
CA LEU A 64 -1.01 15.21 -8.28
C LEU A 64 -1.23 14.40 -7.01
N ALA A 65 -1.88 15.00 -6.01
CA ALA A 65 -2.18 14.34 -4.75
C ALA A 65 -3.14 13.16 -4.93
N ILE A 66 -4.18 13.33 -5.74
CA ILE A 66 -5.15 12.27 -6.10
C ILE A 66 -4.44 11.13 -6.83
N ASP A 67 -3.69 11.44 -7.89
CA ASP A 67 -2.94 10.47 -8.67
C ASP A 67 -2.01 9.59 -7.81
N MET A 68 -1.36 10.19 -6.81
CA MET A 68 -0.47 9.48 -5.91
C MET A 68 -1.22 8.66 -4.87
N ALA A 69 -2.34 9.17 -4.37
CA ALA A 69 -3.17 8.46 -3.40
C ALA A 69 -3.84 7.21 -4.02
N GLU A 70 -4.27 7.28 -5.29
CA GLU A 70 -4.90 6.16 -5.98
C GLU A 70 -3.92 5.04 -6.37
N LYS A 71 -2.70 5.41 -6.76
CA LYS A 71 -1.73 4.46 -7.34
C LYS A 71 -1.01 3.61 -6.31
N ASN A 72 -0.93 4.05 -5.07
CA ASN A 72 -0.11 3.36 -4.07
C ASN A 72 -0.73 3.44 -2.68
N ILE A 73 -0.18 2.65 -1.75
CA ILE A 73 -0.61 2.62 -0.34
C ILE A 73 -0.01 3.81 0.44
N SER A 74 0.72 4.72 -0.21
CA SER A 74 1.35 5.89 0.40
C SER A 74 0.32 6.84 1.00
N GLN A 75 0.59 7.38 2.18
CA GLN A 75 -0.21 8.48 2.70
C GLN A 75 0.23 9.80 2.06
N VAL A 76 -0.75 10.56 1.56
CA VAL A 76 -0.50 11.85 0.92
C VAL A 76 -0.99 12.98 1.83
N VAL A 77 -0.10 13.92 2.11
CA VAL A 77 -0.40 15.15 2.84
C VAL A 77 -0.16 16.34 1.93
N LEU A 78 -1.21 17.12 1.72
CA LEU A 78 -1.23 18.27 0.83
C LEU A 78 -1.34 19.56 1.67
N THR A 79 -0.33 20.42 1.63
CA THR A 79 -0.44 21.74 2.27
C THR A 79 -1.04 22.75 1.30
N VAL A 80 -2.06 23.49 1.76
CA VAL A 80 -2.90 24.34 0.91
C VAL A 80 -3.05 25.72 1.52
N PRO A 81 -2.99 26.83 0.73
CA PRO A 81 -3.36 28.14 1.23
C PRO A 81 -4.79 28.15 1.78
N ILE A 82 -5.00 28.88 2.90
CA ILE A 82 -6.28 28.87 3.63
C ILE A 82 -7.48 29.27 2.74
N GLU A 83 -7.27 30.15 1.80
CA GLU A 83 -8.30 30.63 0.88
C GLU A 83 -8.83 29.54 -0.08
N PHE A 84 -8.09 28.46 -0.30
CA PHE A 84 -8.47 27.34 -1.16
C PHE A 84 -8.76 26.04 -0.38
N MET A 85 -8.68 26.10 0.95
CA MET A 85 -8.73 24.93 1.82
C MET A 85 -10.01 24.12 1.61
N ASP A 86 -11.19 24.74 1.73
CA ASP A 86 -12.48 24.05 1.62
C ASP A 86 -12.68 23.43 0.23
N GLN A 87 -12.31 24.19 -0.82
CA GLN A 87 -12.47 23.75 -2.20
C GLN A 87 -11.58 22.55 -2.51
N ILE A 88 -10.32 22.59 -2.09
CA ILE A 88 -9.36 21.51 -2.37
C ILE A 88 -9.67 20.31 -1.49
N THR A 89 -9.95 20.51 -0.20
CA THR A 89 -10.28 19.40 0.72
C THR A 89 -11.46 18.59 0.20
N SER A 90 -12.55 19.25 -0.21
CA SER A 90 -13.73 18.54 -0.73
C SER A 90 -13.45 17.69 -1.98
N LYS A 91 -12.43 18.01 -2.76
CA LYS A 91 -12.02 17.23 -3.94
C LYS A 91 -11.13 16.05 -3.60
N VAL A 92 -10.26 16.18 -2.59
CA VAL A 92 -9.20 15.20 -2.34
C VAL A 92 -9.48 14.27 -1.15
N GLU A 93 -10.40 14.63 -0.25
CA GLU A 93 -10.68 13.85 0.98
C GLU A 93 -11.18 12.43 0.69
N SER A 94 -11.99 12.25 -0.35
CA SER A 94 -12.52 10.95 -0.75
C SER A 94 -11.43 9.96 -1.21
N PHE A 95 -10.26 10.48 -1.60
CA PHE A 95 -9.08 9.71 -1.98
C PHE A 95 -8.12 9.45 -0.79
N GLY A 96 -8.48 9.90 0.42
CA GLY A 96 -7.67 9.73 1.62
C GLY A 96 -6.49 10.69 1.74
N VAL A 97 -6.47 11.78 0.96
CA VAL A 97 -5.46 12.83 1.06
C VAL A 97 -5.75 13.69 2.30
N ILE A 98 -4.75 13.88 3.13
CA ILE A 98 -4.84 14.77 4.30
C ILE A 98 -4.42 16.18 3.89
N THR A 99 -5.30 17.16 4.10
CA THR A 99 -5.01 18.57 3.82
C THR A 99 -4.56 19.30 5.07
N VAL A 100 -3.59 20.19 4.92
CA VAL A 100 -3.09 21.07 6.01
C VAL A 100 -3.03 22.51 5.50
N GLU A 101 -3.62 23.41 6.25
CA GLU A 101 -3.69 24.83 5.89
C GLU A 101 -2.33 25.55 5.98
N LYS A 102 -2.14 26.55 5.15
CA LYS A 102 -1.05 27.52 5.24
C LYS A 102 -1.57 28.90 5.65
N PRO A 103 -0.87 29.61 6.55
CA PRO A 103 0.47 29.34 7.12
C PRO A 103 0.50 28.11 8.03
N ILE A 104 1.53 27.25 7.89
CA ILE A 104 1.61 25.98 8.59
C ILE A 104 1.77 26.20 10.09
N ASN A 105 0.81 25.72 10.87
CA ASN A 105 0.96 25.55 12.31
C ASN A 105 1.69 24.23 12.59
N LYS A 106 2.86 24.30 13.25
CA LYS A 106 3.70 23.13 13.51
C LYS A 106 2.98 22.03 14.30
N ALA A 107 2.13 22.38 15.26
CA ALA A 107 1.41 21.41 16.08
C ALA A 107 0.33 20.68 15.26
N LEU A 108 -0.42 21.41 14.43
CA LEU A 108 -1.42 20.82 13.53
C LEU A 108 -0.75 19.97 12.46
N PHE A 109 0.36 20.43 11.88
CA PHE A 109 1.13 19.64 10.92
C PHE A 109 1.66 18.34 11.53
N ALA A 110 2.22 18.40 12.75
CA ALA A 110 2.65 17.22 13.47
C ALA A 110 1.50 16.21 13.71
N SER A 111 0.32 16.73 14.07
CA SER A 111 -0.88 15.88 14.24
C SER A 111 -1.33 15.24 12.94
N ALA A 112 -1.29 15.97 11.83
CA ALA A 112 -1.61 15.45 10.50
C ALA A 112 -0.64 14.33 10.07
N ILE A 113 0.67 14.54 10.25
CA ILE A 113 1.67 13.50 9.98
C ILE A 113 1.46 12.28 10.87
N LYS A 114 1.16 12.47 12.15
CA LYS A 114 0.87 11.36 13.07
C LYS A 114 -0.37 10.58 12.66
N LEU A 115 -1.41 11.27 12.18
CA LEU A 115 -2.61 10.63 11.64
C LEU A 115 -2.27 9.82 10.37
N ALA A 116 -1.49 10.40 9.47
CA ALA A 116 -1.00 9.72 8.27
C ALA A 116 -0.27 8.42 8.62
N GLU A 117 0.67 8.46 9.57
CA GLU A 117 1.42 7.29 10.04
C GLU A 117 0.51 6.19 10.61
N VAL A 118 -0.46 6.56 11.45
CA VAL A 118 -1.39 5.60 12.06
C VAL A 118 -2.29 4.97 11.00
N THR A 119 -2.78 5.76 10.06
CA THR A 119 -3.61 5.28 8.96
C THR A 119 -2.83 4.32 8.07
N GLN A 120 -1.62 4.68 7.70
CA GLN A 120 -0.73 3.84 6.89
C GLN A 120 -0.50 2.46 7.52
N ARG A 121 -0.15 2.42 8.80
CA ARG A 121 0.04 1.15 9.54
C ARG A 121 -1.22 0.27 9.53
N ARG A 122 -2.40 0.87 9.65
CA ARG A 122 -3.67 0.13 9.58
C ARG A 122 -3.90 -0.47 8.20
N VAL A 123 -3.66 0.31 7.14
CA VAL A 123 -3.79 -0.15 5.75
C VAL A 123 -2.81 -1.29 5.48
N GLU A 124 -1.56 -1.18 5.91
CA GLU A 124 -0.57 -2.24 5.80
C GLU A 124 -1.00 -3.55 6.49
N MET A 125 -1.50 -3.45 7.73
CA MET A 125 -2.01 -4.63 8.47
C MET A 125 -3.16 -5.31 7.71
N VAL A 126 -4.15 -4.55 7.25
CA VAL A 126 -5.28 -5.08 6.49
C VAL A 126 -4.81 -5.70 5.16
N THR A 127 -3.88 -5.06 4.48
CA THR A 127 -3.31 -5.56 3.22
C THR A 127 -2.57 -6.89 3.43
N LEU A 128 -1.78 -7.00 4.49
CA LEU A 128 -1.08 -8.24 4.86
C LEU A 128 -2.08 -9.36 5.19
N GLU A 129 -3.13 -9.05 5.93
CA GLU A 129 -4.17 -10.02 6.27
C GLU A 129 -4.92 -10.49 5.02
N ASN A 130 -5.31 -9.58 4.14
CA ASN A 130 -5.93 -9.90 2.86
C ASN A 130 -5.04 -10.79 1.99
N ARG A 131 -3.72 -10.52 1.92
CA ARG A 131 -2.77 -11.37 1.20
C ARG A 131 -2.70 -12.78 1.79
N LYS A 132 -2.72 -12.91 3.12
CA LYS A 132 -2.75 -14.22 3.81
C LYS A 132 -4.04 -14.98 3.51
N LEU A 133 -5.18 -14.30 3.58
CA LEU A 133 -6.48 -14.89 3.27
C LEU A 133 -6.57 -15.34 1.80
N LYS A 134 -6.08 -14.53 0.87
CA LYS A 134 -6.04 -14.88 -0.55
C LYS A 134 -5.18 -16.12 -0.80
N LYS A 135 -3.99 -16.20 -0.19
CA LYS A 135 -3.14 -17.40 -0.29
C LYS A 135 -3.84 -18.66 0.25
N LYS A 136 -4.51 -18.55 1.41
CA LYS A 136 -5.29 -19.69 1.96
C LYS A 136 -6.44 -20.09 1.03
N MET A 137 -7.13 -19.13 0.44
CA MET A 137 -8.22 -19.41 -0.49
C MET A 137 -7.71 -20.10 -1.76
N ASP A 138 -6.57 -19.67 -2.30
CA ASP A 138 -5.95 -20.31 -3.47
C ASP A 138 -5.49 -21.75 -3.15
N GLU A 139 -4.92 -21.95 -1.95
CA GLU A 139 -4.57 -23.30 -1.47
C GLU A 139 -5.80 -24.21 -1.34
N LEU A 140 -6.88 -23.73 -0.75
CA LEU A 140 -8.13 -24.49 -0.65
C LEU A 140 -8.73 -24.85 -2.01
N LYS A 141 -8.67 -23.95 -3.00
CA LYS A 141 -9.11 -24.24 -4.38
C LYS A 141 -8.27 -25.33 -5.02
N LEU A 142 -6.94 -25.30 -4.86
CA LEU A 142 -6.05 -26.33 -5.38
C LEU A 142 -6.33 -27.70 -4.74
N ILE A 143 -6.44 -27.75 -3.40
CA ILE A 143 -6.75 -28.98 -2.68
C ILE A 143 -8.12 -29.52 -3.09
N SER A 144 -9.14 -28.66 -3.24
CA SER A 144 -10.47 -29.07 -3.68
C SER A 144 -10.43 -29.68 -5.10
N ARG A 145 -9.69 -29.04 -6.02
CA ARG A 145 -9.50 -29.55 -7.38
C ARG A 145 -8.79 -30.90 -7.39
N ALA A 146 -7.72 -31.06 -6.60
CA ALA A 146 -7.00 -32.31 -6.44
C ALA A 146 -7.89 -33.42 -5.89
N LYS A 147 -8.71 -33.14 -4.87
CA LYS A 147 -9.70 -34.10 -4.33
C LYS A 147 -10.69 -34.56 -5.42
N CYS A 148 -11.26 -33.62 -6.19
CA CYS A 148 -12.17 -33.98 -7.28
C CYS A 148 -11.51 -34.92 -8.29
N LEU A 149 -10.25 -34.67 -8.64
CA LEU A 149 -9.49 -35.56 -9.53
C LEU A 149 -9.26 -36.94 -8.93
N LEU A 150 -8.89 -37.02 -7.64
CA LEU A 150 -8.72 -38.33 -6.97
C LEU A 150 -10.04 -39.11 -6.91
N VAL A 151 -11.15 -38.44 -6.57
CA VAL A 151 -12.48 -39.06 -6.57
C VAL A 151 -12.82 -39.62 -7.96
N SER A 152 -12.62 -38.81 -9.01
CA SER A 152 -12.98 -39.24 -10.38
C SER A 152 -12.07 -40.30 -10.97
N THR A 153 -10.77 -40.28 -10.61
CA THR A 153 -9.76 -41.15 -11.23
C THR A 153 -9.53 -42.44 -10.44
N LEU A 154 -9.50 -42.35 -9.10
CA LEU A 154 -9.22 -43.49 -8.22
C LEU A 154 -10.49 -44.12 -7.64
N GLY A 155 -11.67 -43.51 -7.84
CA GLY A 155 -12.94 -44.05 -7.35
C GLY A 155 -13.06 -43.97 -5.80
N VAL A 156 -12.24 -43.16 -5.14
CA VAL A 156 -12.31 -42.94 -3.68
C VAL A 156 -13.40 -41.91 -3.35
N ASP A 157 -13.94 -41.96 -2.15
CA ASP A 157 -14.82 -40.88 -1.66
C ASP A 157 -14.04 -39.63 -1.27
N GLU A 158 -14.75 -38.57 -0.90
CA GLU A 158 -14.13 -37.28 -0.51
C GLU A 158 -13.21 -37.44 0.72
N GLU A 159 -13.61 -38.29 1.67
CA GLU A 159 -12.81 -38.56 2.88
C GLU A 159 -11.52 -39.31 2.53
N GLY A 160 -11.60 -40.27 1.64
CA GLY A 160 -10.45 -41.00 1.10
C GLY A 160 -9.49 -40.10 0.33
N ALA A 161 -10.01 -39.19 -0.49
CA ALA A 161 -9.20 -38.21 -1.22
C ALA A 161 -8.51 -37.25 -0.26
N HIS A 162 -9.19 -36.83 0.82
CA HIS A 162 -8.59 -35.97 1.85
C HIS A 162 -7.45 -36.71 2.58
N LYS A 163 -7.70 -37.94 3.06
CA LYS A 163 -6.68 -38.77 3.72
C LYS A 163 -5.48 -39.05 2.82
N TYR A 164 -5.72 -39.25 1.52
CA TYR A 164 -4.65 -39.43 0.54
C TYR A 164 -3.70 -38.23 0.52
N ILE A 165 -4.24 -37.00 0.39
CA ILE A 165 -3.43 -35.78 0.36
C ILE A 165 -2.69 -35.58 1.69
N GLU A 166 -3.33 -35.82 2.82
CA GLU A 166 -2.68 -35.68 4.14
C GLU A 166 -1.56 -36.71 4.34
N LYS A 167 -1.79 -37.95 3.96
CA LYS A 167 -0.80 -39.02 4.08
C LYS A 167 0.43 -38.74 3.21
N GLN A 168 0.23 -38.38 1.95
CA GLN A 168 1.33 -38.03 1.05
C GLN A 168 2.12 -36.82 1.57
N ALA A 169 1.44 -35.80 2.07
CA ALA A 169 2.10 -34.63 2.66
C ALA A 169 3.00 -35.01 3.85
N MET A 170 2.56 -35.96 4.68
CA MET A 170 3.35 -36.46 5.82
C MET A 170 4.50 -37.38 5.36
N ASP A 171 4.24 -38.30 4.48
CA ASP A 171 5.21 -39.32 4.04
C ASP A 171 6.37 -38.69 3.25
N GLU A 172 6.08 -37.70 2.41
CA GLU A 172 7.05 -37.01 1.55
C GLU A 172 7.57 -35.68 2.14
N ARG A 173 7.10 -35.29 3.33
CA ARG A 173 7.43 -34.02 3.99
C ARG A 173 7.15 -32.79 3.15
N MET A 174 6.04 -32.86 2.42
CA MET A 174 5.53 -31.78 1.55
C MET A 174 4.36 -31.08 2.22
N THR A 175 4.04 -29.88 1.71
CA THR A 175 2.80 -29.20 2.08
C THR A 175 1.61 -29.82 1.32
N ARG A 176 0.39 -29.72 1.88
CA ARG A 176 -0.83 -30.19 1.19
C ARG A 176 -1.03 -29.49 -0.17
N ARG A 177 -0.52 -28.28 -0.32
CA ARG A 177 -0.53 -27.54 -1.57
C ARG A 177 0.36 -28.23 -2.62
N GLU A 178 1.59 -28.55 -2.27
CA GLU A 178 2.53 -29.22 -3.18
C GLU A 178 1.98 -30.59 -3.62
N VAL A 179 1.44 -31.38 -2.69
CA VAL A 179 0.76 -32.65 -3.04
C VAL A 179 -0.43 -32.43 -3.97
N ALA A 180 -1.22 -31.36 -3.74
CA ALA A 180 -2.35 -31.05 -4.61
C ALA A 180 -1.89 -30.65 -6.03
N GLU A 181 -0.80 -29.88 -6.14
CA GLU A 181 -0.18 -29.52 -7.43
C GLU A 181 0.33 -30.77 -8.18
N GLU A 182 0.94 -31.73 -7.49
CA GLU A 182 1.36 -33.01 -8.06
C GLU A 182 0.18 -33.86 -8.54
N VAL A 183 -0.86 -33.98 -7.72
CA VAL A 183 -2.09 -34.69 -8.10
C VAL A 183 -2.71 -34.06 -9.35
N ILE A 184 -2.78 -32.73 -9.43
CA ILE A 184 -3.32 -32.02 -10.59
C ILE A 184 -2.44 -32.24 -11.81
N SER A 185 -1.12 -32.21 -11.65
CA SER A 185 -0.18 -32.48 -12.76
C SER A 185 -0.26 -33.91 -13.30
N ARG A 186 -0.57 -34.88 -12.42
CA ARG A 186 -0.60 -36.31 -12.75
C ARG A 186 -1.92 -36.79 -13.34
N PHE A 187 -3.03 -36.22 -12.90
CA PHE A 187 -4.39 -36.68 -13.21
C PHE A 187 -5.27 -35.62 -13.89
N GLY A 188 -4.77 -34.40 -14.14
CA GLY A 188 -5.52 -33.25 -14.67
C GLY A 188 -5.20 -32.83 -16.11
#